data_53415ae4354c3036818f440813bd2877
#
_entry.id   53415ae4354c3036818f440813bd2877
#
_cell.length_a   1.000
_cell.length_b   1.000
_cell.length_c   1.000
_cell.angle_alpha   90.00
_cell.angle_beta   90.00
_cell.angle_gamma   90.00
#
_symmetry.space_group_name_H-M   'P 1'
#
loop_
_entity.id
_entity.type
_entity.pdbx_description
1 polymer ?
#
loop_
_entity_poly.entity_id
_entity_poly.type
_entity_poly.pdbx_seq_one_letter_code
_entity_poly.pdbx_strand_id
1 'polypeptide(L)'
;MFVERKKKTSDAMVKVFHLVENVNVPEGVTVTVMNKVVTVKGPRGQLVRNFRHVRNLDIAMEGTKKHPVVRVQMWFAARKTVASVRTIAGHVKNMITGVTKGYEYKMRFVYAHFPINCHISDDKTEIKINNFLGEKLVRVVKMLPGVSIARSEKVKDEIVLTGNDIDAVSQSAAMIHHITRVPGHKDIRKFLDGVYVSESHAIDA
;
A
#
# COMPACT_ATOMS: atom_id res chain seq x y z
N MET A 1 -26.75 -40.95 32.52
CA MET A 1 -26.44 -40.96 31.07
C MET A 1 -25.41 -39.85 30.80
N PHE A 2 -24.15 -40.20 30.93
CA PHE A 2 -23.00 -39.25 30.77
C PHE A 2 -22.75 -39.14 29.28
N VAL A 3 -22.91 -37.91 28.72
CA VAL A 3 -22.49 -37.57 27.36
C VAL A 3 -21.04 -37.25 27.37
N GLU A 4 -20.19 -38.18 26.95
CA GLU A 4 -18.76 -37.94 26.65
C GLU A 4 -18.67 -36.91 25.54
N ARG A 5 -18.19 -35.69 25.89
CA ARG A 5 -17.71 -34.73 24.90
C ARG A 5 -16.40 -35.26 24.33
N LYS A 6 -16.46 -35.86 23.15
CA LYS A 6 -15.25 -36.11 22.34
C LYS A 6 -14.51 -34.82 22.17
N LYS A 7 -13.35 -34.71 22.83
CA LYS A 7 -12.34 -33.67 22.53
C LYS A 7 -11.98 -33.80 21.05
N LYS A 8 -12.33 -32.79 20.25
CA LYS A 8 -11.80 -32.68 18.90
C LYS A 8 -10.28 -32.69 19.02
N THR A 9 -9.66 -33.74 18.52
CA THR A 9 -8.21 -33.87 18.33
C THR A 9 -7.76 -32.62 17.59
N SER A 10 -6.84 -31.87 18.21
CA SER A 10 -6.17 -30.74 17.58
C SER A 10 -5.66 -31.19 16.22
N ASP A 11 -6.12 -30.53 15.15
CA ASP A 11 -5.50 -30.66 13.84
C ASP A 11 -3.99 -30.57 14.01
N ALA A 12 -3.31 -31.67 13.71
CA ALA A 12 -1.86 -31.72 13.78
C ALA A 12 -1.35 -30.63 12.82
N MET A 13 -0.91 -29.49 13.38
CA MET A 13 -0.43 -28.37 12.59
C MET A 13 0.78 -28.86 11.79
N VAL A 14 0.56 -29.11 10.50
CA VAL A 14 1.64 -29.45 9.57
C VAL A 14 2.63 -28.29 9.59
N LYS A 15 3.80 -28.53 10.16
CA LYS A 15 4.91 -27.57 10.17
C LYS A 15 5.68 -27.71 8.88
N VAL A 16 5.84 -26.62 8.15
CA VAL A 16 6.75 -26.57 7.01
C VAL A 16 8.18 -26.49 7.54
N PHE A 17 9.03 -27.44 7.16
CA PHE A 17 10.39 -27.54 7.65
C PHE A 17 11.22 -26.31 7.24
N HIS A 18 11.18 -25.95 5.98
CA HIS A 18 11.92 -24.81 5.43
C HIS A 18 11.14 -24.20 4.28
N LEU A 19 10.95 -22.88 4.30
CA LEU A 19 10.34 -22.10 3.22
C LEU A 19 11.27 -20.97 2.83
N VAL A 20 11.44 -20.79 1.53
CA VAL A 20 12.29 -19.76 0.93
C VAL A 20 11.51 -19.06 -0.17
N GLU A 21 11.56 -17.74 -0.19
CA GLU A 21 11.13 -16.89 -1.29
C GLU A 21 12.29 -16.00 -1.73
N ASN A 22 12.56 -16.00 -3.02
CA ASN A 22 13.63 -15.22 -3.63
C ASN A 22 13.06 -14.02 -4.37
N VAL A 23 13.65 -12.86 -4.16
CA VAL A 23 13.30 -11.63 -4.85
C VAL A 23 14.52 -11.16 -5.63
N ASN A 24 14.43 -11.18 -6.95
CA ASN A 24 15.50 -10.69 -7.82
C ASN A 24 15.54 -9.16 -7.77
N VAL A 25 16.73 -8.61 -7.67
CA VAL A 25 16.98 -7.17 -7.71
C VAL A 25 17.37 -6.78 -9.13
N PRO A 26 16.65 -5.87 -9.78
CA PRO A 26 16.99 -5.40 -11.12
C PRO A 26 18.26 -4.54 -11.10
N GLU A 27 18.84 -4.35 -12.26
CA GLU A 27 20.01 -3.48 -12.45
C GLU A 27 19.67 -2.03 -12.08
N GLY A 28 20.62 -1.31 -11.51
CA GLY A 28 20.44 0.07 -11.06
C GLY A 28 19.78 0.23 -9.68
N VAL A 29 19.42 -0.87 -9.01
CA VAL A 29 18.87 -0.84 -7.64
C VAL A 29 19.86 -1.48 -6.68
N THR A 30 20.11 -0.80 -5.56
CA THR A 30 20.93 -1.33 -4.48
C THR A 30 20.05 -1.66 -3.27
N VAL A 31 20.12 -2.90 -2.80
CA VAL A 31 19.39 -3.34 -1.61
C VAL A 31 20.39 -3.62 -0.50
N THR A 32 20.12 -3.12 0.69
CA THR A 32 20.92 -3.40 1.90
C THR A 32 20.00 -3.95 2.97
N VAL A 33 20.40 -5.05 3.60
CA VAL A 33 19.66 -5.69 4.66
C VAL A 33 20.51 -5.69 5.92
N MET A 34 20.03 -5.04 6.99
CA MET A 34 20.68 -5.01 8.30
C MET A 34 19.65 -5.24 9.40
N ASN A 35 19.82 -6.26 10.24
CA ASN A 35 18.93 -6.54 11.38
C ASN A 35 17.43 -6.53 11.00
N LYS A 36 17.05 -7.18 9.89
CA LYS A 36 15.67 -7.21 9.35
C LYS A 36 15.13 -5.82 8.96
N VAL A 37 15.98 -4.83 8.81
CA VAL A 37 15.64 -3.55 8.17
C VAL A 37 16.15 -3.63 6.75
N VAL A 38 15.23 -3.48 5.80
CA VAL A 38 15.54 -3.51 4.37
C VAL A 38 15.55 -2.07 3.87
N THR A 39 16.68 -1.67 3.28
CA THR A 39 16.85 -0.38 2.63
C THR A 39 17.03 -0.61 1.14
N VAL A 40 16.20 -0.01 0.34
CA VAL A 40 16.24 -0.10 -1.12
C VAL A 40 16.54 1.29 -1.68
N LYS A 41 17.61 1.41 -2.46
CA LYS A 41 18.00 2.63 -3.17
C LYS A 41 17.88 2.42 -4.68
N GLY A 42 17.25 3.34 -5.35
CA GLY A 42 17.07 3.33 -6.81
C GLY A 42 17.10 4.71 -7.41
N PRO A 43 16.81 4.84 -8.71
CA PRO A 43 16.89 6.11 -9.44
C PRO A 43 15.93 7.18 -8.89
N ARG A 44 14.76 6.79 -8.36
CA ARG A 44 13.75 7.73 -7.83
C ARG A 44 13.95 8.08 -6.35
N GLY A 45 14.86 7.41 -5.65
CA GLY A 45 15.13 7.68 -4.24
C GLY A 45 15.42 6.45 -3.41
N GLN A 46 15.17 6.56 -2.11
CA GLN A 46 15.45 5.51 -1.14
C GLN A 46 14.20 5.23 -0.31
N LEU A 47 13.91 3.94 -0.11
CA LEU A 47 12.88 3.46 0.80
C LEU A 47 13.50 2.58 1.89
N VAL A 48 12.99 2.72 3.10
CA VAL A 48 13.43 1.92 4.27
C VAL A 48 12.22 1.30 4.93
N ARG A 49 12.29 -0.02 5.18
CA ARG A 49 11.22 -0.73 5.87
C ARG A 49 11.76 -1.67 6.94
N ASN A 50 11.12 -1.67 8.10
CA ASN A 50 11.51 -2.47 9.25
C ASN A 50 10.60 -3.70 9.40
N PHE A 51 11.20 -4.89 9.39
CA PHE A 51 10.53 -6.18 9.57
C PHE A 51 10.85 -6.89 10.89
N ARG A 52 11.40 -6.18 11.88
CA ARG A 52 11.80 -6.76 13.19
C ARG A 52 10.62 -7.36 13.97
N HIS A 53 9.40 -6.92 13.70
CA HIS A 53 8.19 -7.45 14.32
C HIS A 53 7.94 -8.94 13.98
N VAL A 54 8.52 -9.46 12.88
CA VAL A 54 8.41 -10.87 12.52
C VAL A 54 9.60 -11.64 13.07
N ARG A 55 9.35 -12.49 14.10
CA ARG A 55 10.42 -13.11 14.88
C ARG A 55 11.17 -14.22 14.13
N ASN A 56 10.47 -15.18 13.57
CA ASN A 56 11.04 -16.40 12.98
C ASN A 56 11.40 -16.26 11.50
N LEU A 57 11.62 -15.04 11.04
CA LEU A 57 11.98 -14.75 9.67
C LEU A 57 13.46 -14.39 9.60
N ASP A 58 14.12 -14.86 8.55
CA ASP A 58 15.46 -14.44 8.19
C ASP A 58 15.46 -13.81 6.81
N ILE A 59 16.15 -12.67 6.67
CA ILE A 59 16.27 -11.93 5.41
C ILE A 59 17.76 -11.75 5.15
N ALA A 60 18.24 -12.29 4.05
CA ALA A 60 19.65 -12.22 3.66
C ALA A 60 19.78 -11.75 2.21
N MET A 61 20.90 -11.13 1.91
CA MET A 61 21.31 -10.85 0.53
C MET A 61 22.14 -12.03 0.06
N GLU A 62 21.75 -12.62 -1.05
CA GLU A 62 22.46 -13.70 -1.75
C GLU A 62 22.69 -13.33 -3.22
N GLY A 63 23.43 -14.16 -3.92
CA GLY A 63 23.73 -13.98 -5.31
C GLY A 63 25.07 -13.32 -5.58
N THR A 64 25.37 -13.13 -6.85
CA THR A 64 26.59 -12.46 -7.32
C THR A 64 26.36 -10.96 -7.43
N LYS A 65 27.45 -10.17 -7.52
CA LYS A 65 27.35 -8.73 -7.73
C LYS A 65 26.56 -8.33 -8.98
N LYS A 66 26.49 -9.21 -10.00
CA LYS A 66 25.71 -8.98 -11.23
C LYS A 66 24.23 -9.34 -11.08
N HIS A 67 23.90 -10.31 -10.24
CA HIS A 67 22.54 -10.79 -10.01
C HIS A 67 22.26 -10.92 -8.53
N PRO A 68 22.08 -9.81 -7.82
CA PRO A 68 21.76 -9.82 -6.40
C PRO A 68 20.32 -10.31 -6.19
N VAL A 69 20.14 -11.13 -5.17
CA VAL A 69 18.86 -11.73 -4.80
C VAL A 69 18.62 -11.51 -3.32
N VAL A 70 17.45 -11.01 -2.96
CA VAL A 70 16.99 -10.96 -1.58
C VAL A 70 16.30 -12.27 -1.27
N ARG A 71 16.89 -13.05 -0.36
CA ARG A 71 16.33 -14.30 0.12
C ARG A 71 15.59 -14.06 1.44
N VAL A 72 14.33 -14.43 1.44
CA VAL A 72 13.46 -14.40 2.61
C VAL A 72 13.16 -15.84 3.01
N GLN A 73 13.60 -16.26 4.20
CA GLN A 73 13.47 -17.66 4.63
C GLN A 73 12.89 -17.78 6.02
N MET A 74 12.25 -18.92 6.25
CA MET A 74 11.69 -19.28 7.55
C MET A 74 11.82 -20.77 7.80
N TRP A 75 12.23 -21.12 9.00
CA TRP A 75 12.38 -22.51 9.45
C TRP A 75 11.25 -22.89 10.39
N PHE A 76 10.81 -24.16 10.34
CA PHE A 76 9.81 -24.75 11.22
C PHE A 76 8.53 -23.91 11.36
N ALA A 77 8.06 -23.37 10.26
CA ALA A 77 6.94 -22.43 10.22
C ALA A 77 5.60 -23.14 10.42
N ALA A 78 4.77 -22.61 11.31
CA ALA A 78 3.37 -22.98 11.38
C ALA A 78 2.61 -22.43 10.17
N ARG A 79 1.50 -23.08 9.78
CA ARG A 79 0.70 -22.70 8.60
C ARG A 79 0.34 -21.20 8.54
N LYS A 80 0.05 -20.59 9.69
CA LYS A 80 -0.26 -19.15 9.77
C LYS A 80 0.96 -18.26 9.53
N THR A 81 2.15 -18.69 9.97
CA THR A 81 3.38 -17.89 9.83
C THR A 81 4.04 -18.04 8.46
N VAL A 82 3.78 -19.15 7.75
CA VAL A 82 4.23 -19.36 6.34
C VAL A 82 3.79 -18.21 5.44
N ALA A 83 2.56 -17.72 5.60
CA ALA A 83 2.03 -16.63 4.81
C ALA A 83 2.86 -15.33 4.92
N SER A 84 3.49 -15.07 6.06
CA SER A 84 4.29 -13.86 6.28
C SER A 84 5.52 -13.77 5.39
N VAL A 85 6.13 -14.90 5.01
CA VAL A 85 7.29 -14.94 4.12
C VAL A 85 6.95 -14.31 2.77
N ARG A 86 5.83 -14.74 2.18
CA ARG A 86 5.36 -14.21 0.89
C ARG A 86 4.93 -12.75 0.98
N THR A 87 4.33 -12.36 2.09
CA THR A 87 3.96 -10.96 2.34
C THR A 87 5.20 -10.06 2.35
N ILE A 88 6.26 -10.49 3.06
CA ILE A 88 7.50 -9.70 3.14
C ILE A 88 8.23 -9.65 1.79
N ALA A 89 8.30 -10.78 1.08
CA ALA A 89 8.84 -10.80 -0.27
C ALA A 89 8.05 -9.86 -1.20
N GLY A 90 6.71 -9.81 -1.07
CA GLY A 90 5.86 -8.86 -1.78
C GLY A 90 6.16 -7.40 -1.43
N HIS A 91 6.37 -7.09 -0.15
CA HIS A 91 6.78 -5.74 0.27
C HIS A 91 8.14 -5.33 -0.32
N VAL A 92 9.12 -6.24 -0.35
CA VAL A 92 10.42 -5.97 -0.97
C VAL A 92 10.27 -5.73 -2.47
N LYS A 93 9.45 -6.52 -3.18
CA LYS A 93 9.12 -6.29 -4.60
C LYS A 93 8.49 -4.92 -4.82
N ASN A 94 7.52 -4.55 -3.97
CA ASN A 94 6.87 -3.24 -4.05
C ASN A 94 7.87 -2.09 -3.82
N MET A 95 8.79 -2.23 -2.86
CA MET A 95 9.84 -1.23 -2.66
C MET A 95 10.74 -1.08 -3.89
N ILE A 96 11.14 -2.18 -4.52
CA ILE A 96 11.94 -2.17 -5.75
C ILE A 96 11.18 -1.48 -6.88
N THR A 97 9.91 -1.82 -7.10
CA THR A 97 9.05 -1.17 -8.10
C THR A 97 8.87 0.32 -7.81
N GLY A 98 8.69 0.68 -6.53
CA GLY A 98 8.53 2.07 -6.11
C GLY A 98 9.76 2.94 -6.37
N VAL A 99 10.98 2.43 -6.14
CA VAL A 99 12.20 3.19 -6.41
C VAL A 99 12.62 3.19 -7.89
N THR A 100 12.08 2.28 -8.71
CA THR A 100 12.33 2.25 -10.16
C THR A 100 11.28 3.01 -10.95
N LYS A 101 10.02 2.60 -10.86
CA LYS A 101 8.88 3.13 -11.63
C LYS A 101 8.09 4.19 -10.85
N GLY A 102 7.88 3.97 -9.57
CA GLY A 102 6.94 4.72 -8.74
C GLY A 102 5.50 4.20 -8.85
N TYR A 103 4.59 4.79 -8.08
CA TYR A 103 3.19 4.42 -8.05
C TYR A 103 2.29 5.60 -8.37
N GLU A 104 1.22 5.33 -9.09
CA GLU A 104 0.18 6.27 -9.46
C GLU A 104 -1.18 5.72 -9.08
N TYR A 105 -1.98 6.53 -8.35
CA TYR A 105 -3.35 6.25 -8.00
C TYR A 105 -4.24 7.35 -8.58
N LYS A 106 -5.19 6.97 -9.43
CA LYS A 106 -6.18 7.90 -9.98
C LYS A 106 -7.46 7.79 -9.18
N MET A 107 -8.01 8.93 -8.79
CA MET A 107 -9.27 9.01 -8.06
C MET A 107 -10.25 9.90 -8.79
N ARG A 108 -11.51 9.46 -8.86
CA ARG A 108 -12.60 10.20 -9.50
C ARG A 108 -13.56 10.76 -8.48
N PHE A 109 -14.03 11.98 -8.76
CA PHE A 109 -15.13 12.58 -8.03
C PHE A 109 -16.44 12.05 -8.60
N VAL A 110 -17.24 11.45 -7.72
CA VAL A 110 -18.58 10.94 -8.04
C VAL A 110 -19.59 11.79 -7.31
N TYR A 111 -20.52 12.38 -8.02
CA TYR A 111 -21.60 13.19 -7.48
C TYR A 111 -22.84 13.08 -8.35
N ALA A 112 -24.02 13.16 -7.74
CA ALA A 112 -25.30 13.13 -8.46
C ALA A 112 -25.79 14.54 -8.81
N HIS A 113 -25.78 15.46 -7.85
CA HIS A 113 -26.34 16.81 -7.99
C HIS A 113 -25.34 17.91 -7.66
N PHE A 114 -24.62 17.80 -6.54
CA PHE A 114 -23.68 18.82 -6.08
C PHE A 114 -22.28 18.56 -6.62
N PRO A 115 -21.78 19.37 -7.58
CA PRO A 115 -20.43 19.15 -8.11
C PRO A 115 -19.39 19.35 -7.01
N ILE A 116 -18.51 18.37 -6.88
CA ILE A 116 -17.41 18.40 -5.91
C ILE A 116 -16.29 19.26 -6.49
N ASN A 117 -15.94 20.34 -5.80
CA ASN A 117 -14.83 21.20 -6.17
C ASN A 117 -13.60 20.88 -5.34
N CYS A 118 -12.45 20.75 -5.99
CA CYS A 118 -11.18 20.56 -5.30
C CYS A 118 -10.21 21.70 -5.59
N HIS A 119 -9.48 22.13 -4.57
CA HIS A 119 -8.36 23.03 -4.68
C HIS A 119 -7.11 22.31 -4.14
N ILE A 120 -6.09 22.19 -4.96
CA ILE A 120 -4.81 21.61 -4.60
C ILE A 120 -3.87 22.77 -4.25
N SER A 121 -3.09 22.64 -3.17
CA SER A 121 -2.08 23.64 -2.82
C SER A 121 -0.96 23.69 -3.86
N ASP A 122 -0.28 24.81 -3.97
CA ASP A 122 0.85 24.98 -4.90
C ASP A 122 1.98 23.99 -4.61
N ASP A 123 2.16 23.61 -3.36
CA ASP A 123 3.12 22.61 -2.90
C ASP A 123 2.72 21.16 -3.24
N LYS A 124 1.52 20.92 -3.81
CA LYS A 124 0.97 19.60 -4.12
C LYS A 124 0.89 18.64 -2.93
N THR A 125 0.84 19.17 -1.72
CA THR A 125 0.83 18.39 -0.47
C THR A 125 -0.53 18.37 0.22
N GLU A 126 -1.43 19.29 -0.13
CA GLU A 126 -2.76 19.40 0.46
C GLU A 126 -3.85 19.47 -0.60
N ILE A 127 -4.99 18.85 -0.32
CA ILE A 127 -6.23 19.01 -1.09
C ILE A 127 -7.33 19.56 -0.19
N LYS A 128 -8.05 20.57 -0.70
CA LYS A 128 -9.24 21.15 -0.10
C LYS A 128 -10.44 20.78 -0.96
N ILE A 129 -11.41 20.13 -0.36
CA ILE A 129 -12.62 19.64 -1.01
C ILE A 129 -13.79 20.47 -0.54
N ASN A 130 -14.49 21.11 -1.48
CA ASN A 130 -15.61 22.00 -1.23
C ASN A 130 -16.88 21.45 -1.87
N ASN A 131 -18.04 21.89 -1.33
CA ASN A 131 -19.38 21.59 -1.86
C ASN A 131 -19.72 20.08 -1.89
N PHE A 132 -19.11 19.29 -1.00
CA PHE A 132 -19.48 17.88 -0.85
C PHE A 132 -20.90 17.79 -0.28
N LEU A 133 -21.83 17.18 -1.02
CA LEU A 133 -23.27 17.09 -0.69
C LEU A 133 -23.94 18.45 -0.40
N GLY A 134 -23.44 19.55 -0.98
CA GLY A 134 -23.94 20.91 -0.74
C GLY A 134 -23.53 21.52 0.61
N GLU A 135 -22.61 20.89 1.34
CA GLU A 135 -22.09 21.41 2.60
C GLU A 135 -21.22 22.66 2.40
N LYS A 136 -21.33 23.62 3.31
CA LYS A 136 -20.44 24.80 3.34
C LYS A 136 -19.06 24.50 3.94
N LEU A 137 -18.91 23.33 4.59
CA LEU A 137 -17.67 22.89 5.21
C LEU A 137 -16.62 22.60 4.16
N VAL A 138 -15.42 23.14 4.35
CA VAL A 138 -14.23 22.82 3.55
C VAL A 138 -13.50 21.67 4.22
N ARG A 139 -13.35 20.57 3.51
CA ARG A 139 -12.66 19.37 3.99
C ARG A 139 -11.22 19.41 3.51
N VAL A 140 -10.27 19.43 4.43
CA VAL A 140 -8.83 19.54 4.13
C VAL A 140 -8.15 18.21 4.42
N VAL A 141 -7.38 17.70 3.46
CA VAL A 141 -6.57 16.49 3.61
C VAL A 141 -5.12 16.82 3.27
N LYS A 142 -4.22 16.50 4.19
CA LYS A 142 -2.77 16.57 3.99
C LYS A 142 -2.26 15.24 3.50
N MET A 143 -1.44 15.25 2.45
CA MET A 143 -0.81 14.06 1.93
C MET A 143 0.31 13.59 2.85
N LEU A 144 0.59 12.30 2.83
CA LEU A 144 1.74 11.74 3.53
C LEU A 144 3.06 12.16 2.87
N PRO A 145 4.16 12.19 3.62
CA PRO A 145 5.47 12.56 3.09
C PRO A 145 5.84 11.72 1.87
N GLY A 146 6.33 12.37 0.81
CA GLY A 146 6.73 11.72 -0.44
C GLY A 146 5.57 11.42 -1.41
N VAL A 147 4.36 11.89 -1.12
CA VAL A 147 3.20 11.80 -2.02
C VAL A 147 2.88 13.18 -2.55
N SER A 148 2.76 13.30 -3.86
CA SER A 148 2.30 14.51 -4.55
C SER A 148 0.93 14.28 -5.18
N ILE A 149 0.10 15.32 -5.18
CA ILE A 149 -1.22 15.31 -5.77
C ILE A 149 -1.31 16.31 -6.91
N ALA A 150 -1.93 15.91 -8.01
CA ALA A 150 -2.19 16.77 -9.16
C ALA A 150 -3.60 16.54 -9.69
N ARG A 151 -4.14 17.49 -10.45
CA ARG A 151 -5.37 17.30 -11.20
C ARG A 151 -5.03 16.65 -12.55
N SER A 152 -5.83 15.70 -12.99
CA SER A 152 -5.68 15.09 -14.31
C SER A 152 -5.98 16.12 -15.41
N GLU A 153 -5.13 16.17 -16.43
CA GLU A 153 -5.36 17.00 -17.62
C GLU A 153 -6.30 16.32 -18.62
N LYS A 154 -6.35 14.99 -18.59
CA LYS A 154 -7.06 14.17 -19.58
C LYS A 154 -8.54 14.01 -19.24
N VAL A 155 -8.87 13.89 -17.97
CA VAL A 155 -10.22 13.59 -17.50
C VAL A 155 -10.66 14.66 -16.51
N LYS A 156 -11.83 15.25 -16.76
CA LYS A 156 -12.47 16.16 -15.81
C LYS A 156 -12.84 15.39 -14.54
N ASP A 157 -12.76 16.05 -13.40
CA ASP A 157 -13.13 15.50 -12.09
C ASP A 157 -12.31 14.26 -11.67
N GLU A 158 -11.04 14.25 -12.06
CA GLU A 158 -10.07 13.24 -11.68
C GLU A 158 -8.83 13.88 -11.06
N ILE A 159 -8.33 13.26 -10.00
CA ILE A 159 -7.07 13.61 -9.36
C ILE A 159 -6.11 12.42 -9.42
N VAL A 160 -4.84 12.73 -9.47
CA VAL A 160 -3.76 11.76 -9.57
C VAL A 160 -2.83 11.96 -8.38
N LEU A 161 -2.62 10.88 -7.63
CA LEU A 161 -1.64 10.82 -6.55
C LEU A 161 -0.42 10.03 -7.04
N THR A 162 0.76 10.59 -6.88
CA THR A 162 2.02 9.95 -7.27
C THR A 162 2.98 9.89 -6.10
N GLY A 163 3.75 8.81 -6.02
CA GLY A 163 4.76 8.62 -4.98
C GLY A 163 5.60 7.37 -5.19
N ASN A 164 6.64 7.24 -4.38
CA ASN A 164 7.53 6.08 -4.45
C ASN A 164 7.09 4.96 -3.51
N ASP A 165 6.46 5.30 -2.37
CA ASP A 165 5.99 4.31 -1.41
C ASP A 165 4.50 4.01 -1.65
N ILE A 166 4.19 2.76 -2.01
CA ILE A 166 2.80 2.30 -2.22
C ILE A 166 1.94 2.50 -0.98
N ASP A 167 2.50 2.29 0.22
CA ASP A 167 1.74 2.43 1.48
C ASP A 167 1.35 3.88 1.70
N ALA A 168 2.29 4.83 1.48
CA ALA A 168 2.02 6.25 1.63
C ALA A 168 0.99 6.76 0.59
N VAL A 169 1.10 6.33 -0.68
CA VAL A 169 0.18 6.72 -1.75
C VAL A 169 -1.22 6.16 -1.49
N SER A 170 -1.33 4.87 -1.18
CA SER A 170 -2.62 4.22 -0.93
C SER A 170 -3.31 4.75 0.33
N GLN A 171 -2.55 5.04 1.40
CA GLN A 171 -3.09 5.63 2.61
C GLN A 171 -3.55 7.07 2.39
N SER A 172 -2.83 7.87 1.59
CA SER A 172 -3.27 9.21 1.21
C SER A 172 -4.57 9.17 0.40
N ALA A 173 -4.69 8.23 -0.55
CA ALA A 173 -5.93 7.99 -1.28
C ALA A 173 -7.09 7.58 -0.35
N ALA A 174 -6.82 6.69 0.59
CA ALA A 174 -7.81 6.26 1.58
C ALA A 174 -8.27 7.42 2.48
N MET A 175 -7.38 8.32 2.89
CA MET A 175 -7.75 9.52 3.68
C MET A 175 -8.69 10.43 2.90
N ILE A 176 -8.45 10.65 1.60
CA ILE A 176 -9.36 11.43 0.73
C ILE A 176 -10.74 10.75 0.65
N HIS A 177 -10.76 9.44 0.41
CA HIS A 177 -12.00 8.67 0.36
C HIS A 177 -12.76 8.72 1.68
N HIS A 178 -12.09 8.54 2.82
CA HIS A 178 -12.73 8.53 4.13
C HIS A 178 -13.33 9.88 4.52
N ILE A 179 -12.65 10.98 4.21
CA ILE A 179 -13.16 12.31 4.53
C ILE A 179 -14.39 12.67 3.69
N THR A 180 -14.53 12.07 2.50
CA THR A 180 -15.69 12.25 1.60
C THR A 180 -16.73 11.12 1.75
N ARG A 181 -16.73 10.42 2.87
CA ARG A 181 -17.74 9.40 3.14
C ARG A 181 -19.07 10.06 3.51
N VAL A 182 -20.15 9.54 2.93
CA VAL A 182 -21.52 9.98 3.22
C VAL A 182 -21.84 9.75 4.69
N PRO A 183 -22.37 10.75 5.44
CA PRO A 183 -22.76 10.59 6.84
C PRO A 183 -23.80 9.49 7.04
N GLY A 184 -23.70 8.75 8.15
CA GLY A 184 -24.53 7.56 8.41
C GLY A 184 -26.05 7.81 8.58
N HIS A 185 -26.48 9.08 8.68
CA HIS A 185 -27.90 9.44 8.71
C HIS A 185 -28.54 9.56 7.33
N LYS A 186 -27.75 9.54 6.24
CA LYS A 186 -28.22 9.52 4.85
C LYS A 186 -28.29 8.09 4.32
N ASP A 187 -29.21 7.80 3.43
CA ASP A 187 -29.32 6.49 2.79
C ASP A 187 -28.18 6.27 1.77
N ILE A 188 -27.22 5.47 2.16
CA ILE A 188 -26.04 5.12 1.35
C ILE A 188 -26.38 4.32 0.08
N ARG A 189 -27.60 3.85 -0.08
CA ARG A 189 -28.06 3.19 -1.32
C ARG A 189 -28.39 4.19 -2.42
N LYS A 190 -28.72 5.43 -2.04
CA LYS A 190 -29.04 6.53 -2.95
C LYS A 190 -27.92 7.56 -3.07
N PHE A 191 -27.31 7.92 -1.94
CA PHE A 191 -26.22 8.91 -1.89
C PHE A 191 -24.88 8.18 -2.07
N LEU A 192 -24.47 8.04 -3.32
CA LEU A 192 -23.21 7.39 -3.72
C LEU A 192 -22.07 8.41 -3.95
N ASP A 193 -22.31 9.66 -3.56
CA ASP A 193 -21.36 10.75 -3.72
C ASP A 193 -20.08 10.47 -2.94
N GLY A 194 -18.94 10.82 -3.48
CA GLY A 194 -17.65 10.61 -2.85
C GLY A 194 -16.49 10.66 -3.83
N VAL A 195 -15.31 10.46 -3.31
CA VAL A 195 -14.09 10.34 -4.11
C VAL A 195 -13.60 8.90 -4.03
N TYR A 196 -13.46 8.25 -5.17
CA TYR A 196 -13.15 6.82 -5.28
C TYR A 196 -11.90 6.59 -6.11
N VAL A 197 -11.11 5.58 -5.73
CA VAL A 197 -9.98 5.12 -6.54
C VAL A 197 -10.53 4.43 -7.78
N SER A 198 -10.17 4.93 -8.96
CA SER A 198 -10.53 4.36 -10.26
C SER A 198 -9.44 3.42 -10.78
N GLU A 199 -8.19 3.82 -10.67
CA GLU A 199 -7.05 3.06 -11.15
C GLU A 199 -5.90 3.11 -10.13
N SER A 200 -5.16 2.01 -10.03
CA SER A 200 -3.96 1.92 -9.21
C SER A 200 -2.92 1.08 -9.94
N HIS A 201 -1.81 1.68 -10.32
CA HIS A 201 -0.74 1.00 -11.05
C HIS A 201 0.64 1.59 -10.74
N ALA A 202 1.68 0.91 -11.19
CA ALA A 202 3.01 1.49 -11.24
C ALA A 202 3.09 2.43 -12.44
N ILE A 203 3.80 3.53 -12.32
CA ILE A 203 4.01 4.47 -13.42
C ILE A 203 4.81 3.74 -14.50
N ASP A 204 4.25 3.62 -15.70
CA ASP A 204 4.99 3.09 -16.85
C ASP A 204 6.05 4.10 -17.26
N ALA A 205 7.27 3.58 -17.42
CA ALA A 205 8.42 4.38 -17.84
C ALA A 205 8.37 4.62 -19.33
#